data_acb1f2e12497e5116bf48d29e5882c80
#
_entry.id   acb1f2e12497e5116bf48d29e5882c80
#
_cell.length_a   1.000
_cell.length_b   1.000
_cell.length_c   1.000
_cell.angle_alpha   90.00
_cell.angle_beta   90.00
_cell.angle_gamma   90.00
#
_symmetry.space_group_name_H-M   'P 1'
#
loop_
_entity.id
_entity.type
_entity.pdbx_description
1 polymer ?
#
loop_
_entity_poly.entity_id
_entity_poly.type
_entity_poly.pdbx_seq_one_letter_code
_entity_poly.pdbx_strand_id
1 'polypeptide(L)'
;MTETTPGWLSTDELDSARARMPILYVEAVPVRVDDSGEVTSVGLLLRIGADGTISRTLVSGRVMHHERVRDALLRHLEKDLGPVALPRVPASLQPFTVAEYFPTAGITPYHDPRQHAVALAYIVPVTGDCRPRQDALDLVWFSPQEAASPAVQNEMPGGRGMLLKQALAHVGHTY
;
A
#
# COMPACT_ATOMS: atom_id res chain seq x y z
N MET A 1 15.78 -3.32 -29.95
CA MET A 1 16.33 -2.88 -28.64
C MET A 1 15.19 -2.34 -27.83
N THR A 2 14.74 -3.07 -26.84
CA THR A 2 13.83 -2.54 -25.83
C THR A 2 14.65 -1.62 -24.94
N GLU A 3 14.42 -0.31 -25.01
CA GLU A 3 14.94 0.63 -24.02
C GLU A 3 14.42 0.21 -22.67
N THR A 4 15.27 -0.41 -21.86
CA THR A 4 14.97 -0.65 -20.45
C THR A 4 14.99 0.69 -19.76
N THR A 5 13.86 1.13 -19.29
CA THR A 5 13.77 2.33 -18.44
C THR A 5 14.72 2.16 -17.25
N PRO A 6 15.61 3.12 -16.99
CA PRO A 6 16.52 3.02 -15.85
C PRO A 6 15.78 2.73 -14.53
N GLY A 7 16.27 1.76 -13.78
CA GLY A 7 15.67 1.34 -12.51
C GLY A 7 14.66 0.18 -12.61
N TRP A 8 14.23 -0.21 -13.82
CA TRP A 8 13.43 -1.41 -14.00
C TRP A 8 14.32 -2.66 -14.04
N LEU A 9 13.92 -3.68 -13.29
CA LEU A 9 14.57 -4.97 -13.28
C LEU A 9 13.74 -5.98 -14.10
N SER A 10 14.41 -6.85 -14.84
CA SER A 10 13.76 -8.04 -15.36
C SER A 10 13.28 -8.95 -14.22
N THR A 11 12.46 -9.93 -14.53
CA THR A 11 12.00 -10.92 -13.54
C THR A 11 13.18 -11.62 -12.86
N ASP A 12 14.18 -12.07 -13.62
CA ASP A 12 15.35 -12.75 -13.09
C ASP A 12 16.23 -11.85 -12.22
N GLU A 13 16.41 -10.59 -12.62
CA GLU A 13 17.14 -9.60 -11.83
C GLU A 13 16.43 -9.31 -10.53
N LEU A 14 15.10 -9.18 -10.56
CA LEU A 14 14.30 -8.95 -9.36
C LEU A 14 14.36 -10.14 -8.41
N ASP A 15 14.25 -11.36 -8.92
CA ASP A 15 14.36 -12.57 -8.11
C ASP A 15 15.75 -12.71 -7.48
N SER A 16 16.81 -12.36 -8.24
CA SER A 16 18.17 -12.31 -7.71
C SER A 16 18.31 -11.25 -6.61
N ALA A 17 17.73 -10.08 -6.78
CA ALA A 17 17.73 -9.02 -5.75
C ALA A 17 16.98 -9.47 -4.49
N ARG A 18 15.80 -10.06 -4.65
CA ARG A 18 14.98 -10.60 -3.55
C ARG A 18 15.72 -11.65 -2.70
N ALA A 19 16.54 -12.46 -3.35
CA ALA A 19 17.32 -13.49 -2.67
C ALA A 19 18.52 -12.95 -1.87
N ARG A 20 18.90 -11.68 -2.07
CA ARG A 20 20.18 -11.14 -1.57
C ARG A 20 20.04 -9.89 -0.72
N MET A 21 18.92 -9.18 -0.81
CA MET A 21 18.78 -7.89 -0.15
C MET A 21 17.30 -7.58 0.18
N PRO A 22 17.07 -6.75 1.20
CA PRO A 22 15.73 -6.21 1.44
C PRO A 22 15.29 -5.35 0.26
N ILE A 23 14.02 -5.43 -0.09
CA ILE A 23 13.42 -4.60 -1.13
C ILE A 23 12.66 -3.45 -0.50
N LEU A 24 12.95 -2.22 -0.90
CA LEU A 24 12.28 -1.04 -0.39
C LEU A 24 10.93 -0.84 -1.08
N TYR A 25 9.88 -0.70 -0.26
CA TYR A 25 8.51 -0.45 -0.68
C TYR A 25 7.97 0.86 -0.08
N VAL A 26 6.98 1.42 -0.74
CA VAL A 26 6.02 2.35 -0.15
C VAL A 26 4.67 1.69 -0.07
N GLU A 27 3.96 1.94 1.01
CA GLU A 27 2.55 1.56 1.17
C GLU A 27 1.74 2.80 1.57
N ALA A 28 0.52 2.90 1.09
CA ALA A 28 -0.34 4.02 1.41
C ALA A 28 -1.75 3.54 1.75
N VAL A 29 -2.29 4.14 2.80
CA VAL A 29 -3.70 4.06 3.15
C VAL A 29 -4.38 5.32 2.60
N PRO A 30 -5.12 5.23 1.49
CA PRO A 30 -5.87 6.37 0.99
C PRO A 30 -7.06 6.65 1.91
N VAL A 31 -7.25 7.92 2.25
CA VAL A 31 -8.31 8.34 3.17
C VAL A 31 -9.11 9.50 2.58
N ARG A 32 -10.38 9.59 2.97
CA ARG A 32 -11.20 10.79 2.84
C ARG A 32 -11.22 11.51 4.17
N VAL A 33 -11.13 12.80 4.13
CA VAL A 33 -11.22 13.65 5.32
C VAL A 33 -12.34 14.67 5.14
N ASP A 34 -12.95 15.06 6.25
CA ASP A 34 -13.94 16.14 6.26
C ASP A 34 -13.27 17.52 6.37
N ASP A 35 -14.10 18.55 6.49
CA ASP A 35 -13.64 19.95 6.59
C ASP A 35 -12.83 20.22 7.87
N SER A 36 -13.00 19.40 8.91
CA SER A 36 -12.22 19.49 10.15
C SER A 36 -10.89 18.74 10.09
N GLY A 37 -10.66 17.97 9.02
CA GLY A 37 -9.48 17.12 8.86
C GLY A 37 -9.63 15.71 9.47
N GLU A 38 -10.82 15.35 9.95
CA GLU A 38 -11.11 14.03 10.48
C GLU A 38 -11.25 13.00 9.34
N VAL A 39 -10.67 11.83 9.53
CA VAL A 39 -10.79 10.72 8.57
C VAL A 39 -12.20 10.15 8.65
N THR A 40 -12.93 10.23 7.54
CA THR A 40 -14.30 9.73 7.42
C THR A 40 -14.38 8.38 6.74
N SER A 41 -13.43 8.07 5.87
CA SER A 41 -13.34 6.75 5.22
C SER A 41 -11.92 6.41 4.80
N VAL A 42 -11.67 5.12 4.66
CA VAL A 42 -10.43 4.56 4.12
C VAL A 42 -10.73 3.74 2.88
N GLY A 43 -9.86 3.82 1.88
CA GLY A 43 -9.98 3.09 0.63
C GLY A 43 -9.15 1.81 0.64
N LEU A 44 -9.78 0.70 0.29
CA LEU A 44 -9.12 -0.59 0.14
C LEU A 44 -9.30 -1.12 -1.28
N LEU A 45 -8.22 -1.59 -1.87
CA LEU A 45 -8.21 -2.19 -3.19
C LEU A 45 -8.72 -3.64 -3.09
N LEU A 46 -9.62 -4.01 -3.99
CA LEU A 46 -10.08 -5.38 -4.15
C LEU A 46 -9.21 -6.08 -5.20
N ARG A 47 -8.66 -7.23 -4.83
CA ARG A 47 -7.91 -8.10 -5.75
C ARG A 47 -8.45 -9.52 -5.70
N ILE A 48 -8.36 -10.22 -6.83
CA ILE A 48 -8.63 -11.66 -6.89
C ILE A 48 -7.30 -12.37 -7.18
N GLY A 49 -6.92 -13.29 -6.30
CA GLY A 49 -5.75 -14.15 -6.49
C GLY A 49 -5.99 -15.19 -7.58
N ALA A 50 -4.90 -15.83 -8.03
CA ALA A 50 -4.95 -16.87 -9.06
C ALA A 50 -5.82 -18.07 -8.67
N ASP A 51 -6.01 -18.30 -7.37
CA ASP A 51 -6.88 -19.34 -6.79
C ASP A 51 -8.35 -18.90 -6.62
N GLY A 52 -8.70 -17.69 -7.09
CA GLY A 52 -10.03 -17.10 -6.90
C GLY A 52 -10.26 -16.46 -5.53
N THR A 53 -9.26 -16.44 -4.65
CA THR A 53 -9.37 -15.81 -3.33
C THR A 53 -9.49 -14.30 -3.46
N ILE A 54 -10.52 -13.74 -2.83
CA ILE A 54 -10.70 -12.29 -2.73
C ILE A 54 -9.83 -11.76 -1.60
N SER A 55 -9.07 -10.70 -1.88
CA SER A 55 -8.28 -9.99 -0.87
C SER A 55 -8.48 -8.50 -0.96
N ARG A 56 -8.37 -7.83 0.19
CA ARG A 56 -8.31 -6.39 0.32
C ARG A 56 -6.86 -5.99 0.58
N THR A 57 -6.41 -4.93 -0.07
CA THR A 57 -5.03 -4.48 0.07
C THR A 57 -4.93 -2.96 0.01
N LEU A 58 -3.74 -2.48 0.35
CA LEU A 58 -3.37 -1.08 0.30
C LEU A 58 -2.67 -0.76 -1.01
N VAL A 59 -2.54 0.53 -1.31
CA VAL A 59 -1.62 1.00 -2.36
C VAL A 59 -0.22 0.58 -1.96
N SER A 60 0.50 -0.11 -2.82
CA SER A 60 1.81 -0.68 -2.50
C SER A 60 2.66 -0.83 -3.76
N GLY A 61 3.97 -0.66 -3.61
CA GLY A 61 4.90 -0.96 -4.66
C GLY A 61 6.34 -0.58 -4.33
N ARG A 62 7.27 -1.06 -5.15
CA ARG A 62 8.70 -0.86 -4.97
C ARG A 62 9.12 0.58 -5.25
N VAL A 63 10.10 1.05 -4.49
CA VAL A 63 10.90 2.22 -4.86
C VAL A 63 11.97 1.75 -5.82
N MET A 64 12.13 2.43 -6.94
CA MET A 64 13.11 2.07 -7.94
C MET A 64 14.48 2.68 -7.66
N HIS A 65 15.50 2.11 -8.27
CA HIS A 65 16.84 2.70 -8.23
C HIS A 65 16.81 4.15 -8.73
N HIS A 66 17.43 5.05 -7.97
CA HIS A 66 17.49 6.49 -8.27
C HIS A 66 16.16 7.24 -8.27
N GLU A 67 15.12 6.63 -7.71
CA GLU A 67 13.80 7.24 -7.53
C GLU A 67 13.66 7.77 -6.10
N ARG A 68 13.14 9.00 -5.96
CA ARG A 68 12.80 9.52 -4.63
C ARG A 68 11.59 8.78 -4.09
N VAL A 69 11.57 8.56 -2.78
CA VAL A 69 10.43 7.89 -2.10
C VAL A 69 9.09 8.58 -2.41
N ARG A 70 9.08 9.92 -2.44
CA ARG A 70 7.89 10.70 -2.79
C ARG A 70 7.40 10.41 -4.21
N ASP A 71 8.31 10.31 -5.17
CA ASP A 71 7.96 10.03 -6.57
C ASP A 71 7.44 8.61 -6.73
N ALA A 72 8.02 7.64 -6.02
CA ALA A 72 7.51 6.27 -5.97
C ALA A 72 6.10 6.22 -5.38
N LEU A 73 5.87 6.94 -4.28
CA LEU A 73 4.55 7.00 -3.65
C LEU A 73 3.50 7.57 -4.61
N LEU A 74 3.80 8.70 -5.27
CA LEU A 74 2.89 9.30 -6.26
C LEU A 74 2.63 8.38 -7.45
N ARG A 75 3.66 7.70 -7.94
CA ARG A 75 3.55 6.75 -9.05
C ARG A 75 2.63 5.58 -8.71
N HIS A 76 2.76 5.01 -7.51
CA HIS A 76 1.90 3.91 -7.06
C HIS A 76 0.47 4.37 -6.75
N LEU A 77 0.30 5.56 -6.19
CA LEU A 77 -1.03 6.15 -6.00
C LEU A 77 -1.74 6.35 -7.34
N GLU A 78 -1.06 6.88 -8.36
CA GLU A 78 -1.65 7.02 -9.70
C GLU A 78 -1.96 5.67 -10.33
N LYS A 79 -1.06 4.70 -10.22
CA LYS A 79 -1.26 3.34 -10.73
C LYS A 79 -2.51 2.69 -10.13
N ASP A 80 -2.69 2.79 -8.81
CA ASP A 80 -3.73 2.07 -8.08
C ASP A 80 -5.04 2.87 -7.94
N LEU A 81 -4.98 4.19 -7.92
CA LEU A 81 -6.17 5.05 -7.74
C LEU A 81 -6.59 5.83 -8.98
N GLY A 82 -5.73 5.85 -10.00
CA GLY A 82 -5.98 6.60 -11.24
C GLY A 82 -5.45 8.04 -11.22
N PRO A 83 -5.42 8.71 -12.39
CA PRO A 83 -4.75 9.99 -12.58
C PRO A 83 -5.49 11.19 -11.98
N VAL A 84 -6.76 11.01 -11.62
CA VAL A 84 -7.61 12.09 -11.08
C VAL A 84 -7.95 11.93 -9.60
N ALA A 85 -7.23 11.05 -8.90
CA ALA A 85 -7.40 10.83 -7.46
C ALA A 85 -7.01 12.05 -6.61
N LEU A 86 -6.15 12.92 -7.11
CA LEU A 86 -5.68 14.13 -6.44
C LEU A 86 -5.16 13.86 -5.01
N PRO A 87 -4.12 13.05 -4.85
CA PRO A 87 -3.57 12.77 -3.54
C PRO A 87 -2.86 14.00 -2.97
N ARG A 88 -3.02 14.22 -1.66
CA ARG A 88 -2.31 15.27 -0.93
C ARG A 88 -1.04 14.69 -0.32
N VAL A 89 0.07 14.85 -1.00
CA VAL A 89 1.38 14.36 -0.57
C VAL A 89 2.28 15.56 -0.29
N PRO A 90 2.71 15.76 0.97
CA PRO A 90 3.58 16.90 1.33
C PRO A 90 4.96 16.76 0.69
N ALA A 91 5.69 17.88 0.62
CA ALA A 91 7.06 17.89 0.09
C ALA A 91 8.01 17.07 1.00
N SER A 92 7.81 17.13 2.32
CA SER A 92 8.53 16.33 3.29
C SER A 92 7.62 15.20 3.81
N LEU A 93 8.01 13.96 3.51
CA LEU A 93 7.23 12.77 3.88
C LEU A 93 7.58 12.29 5.28
N GLN A 94 6.54 11.94 6.04
CA GLN A 94 6.66 11.28 7.32
C GLN A 94 5.85 9.99 7.27
N PRO A 95 6.48 8.80 7.26
CA PRO A 95 5.75 7.55 7.39
C PRO A 95 5.14 7.46 8.81
N PHE A 96 3.94 6.91 8.93
CA PHE A 96 3.37 6.65 10.25
C PHE A 96 4.00 5.41 10.89
N THR A 97 4.52 4.51 10.09
CA THR A 97 5.28 3.34 10.54
C THR A 97 6.17 2.79 9.43
N VAL A 98 7.09 1.91 9.84
CA VAL A 98 7.86 1.05 8.93
C VAL A 98 7.41 -0.39 9.15
N ALA A 99 6.96 -1.04 8.08
CA ALA A 99 6.54 -2.44 8.12
C ALA A 99 7.60 -3.32 7.47
N GLU A 100 8.12 -4.29 8.22
CA GLU A 100 9.09 -5.25 7.73
C GLU A 100 8.40 -6.57 7.42
N TYR A 101 8.38 -6.94 6.14
CA TYR A 101 7.80 -8.18 5.65
C TYR A 101 8.89 -9.22 5.46
N PHE A 102 8.69 -10.41 6.01
CA PHE A 102 9.63 -11.52 5.89
C PHE A 102 8.99 -12.71 5.18
N PRO A 103 9.79 -13.50 4.42
CA PRO A 103 9.32 -14.75 3.81
C PRO A 103 9.07 -15.84 4.85
N THR A 104 9.68 -15.73 6.03
CA THR A 104 9.42 -16.63 7.17
C THR A 104 8.38 -15.98 8.08
N ALA A 105 7.25 -16.67 8.30
CA ALA A 105 6.22 -16.19 9.19
C ALA A 105 6.70 -16.15 10.65
N GLY A 106 6.19 -15.18 11.43
CA GLY A 106 6.43 -15.08 12.86
C GLY A 106 7.64 -14.24 13.29
N ILE A 107 8.44 -13.72 12.36
CA ILE A 107 9.53 -12.78 12.68
C ILE A 107 8.95 -11.41 13.05
N THR A 108 8.02 -10.92 12.26
CA THR A 108 7.19 -9.75 12.55
C THR A 108 5.72 -10.10 12.27
N PRO A 109 4.76 -9.22 12.60
CA PRO A 109 3.36 -9.42 12.20
C PRO A 109 3.14 -9.43 10.67
N TYR A 110 4.14 -8.98 9.90
CA TYR A 110 4.04 -8.83 8.46
C TYR A 110 4.75 -9.98 7.75
N HIS A 111 4.10 -10.53 6.72
CA HIS A 111 4.60 -11.69 5.98
C HIS A 111 4.40 -11.49 4.48
N ASP A 112 5.46 -11.74 3.71
CA ASP A 112 5.42 -11.85 2.26
C ASP A 112 6.25 -13.07 1.85
N PRO A 113 5.64 -14.15 1.33
CA PRO A 113 6.35 -15.38 1.02
C PRO A 113 7.41 -15.21 -0.08
N ARG A 114 7.37 -14.11 -0.82
CA ARG A 114 8.28 -13.87 -1.96
C ARG A 114 9.60 -13.21 -1.56
N GLN A 115 9.64 -12.44 -0.44
CA GLN A 115 10.75 -11.52 -0.21
C GLN A 115 10.83 -10.99 1.23
N HIS A 116 12.02 -10.49 1.56
CA HIS A 116 12.19 -9.55 2.65
C HIS A 116 11.96 -8.13 2.09
N ALA A 117 10.91 -7.47 2.52
CA ALA A 117 10.58 -6.10 2.12
C ALA A 117 10.52 -5.17 3.32
N VAL A 118 11.01 -3.95 3.13
CA VAL A 118 10.87 -2.86 4.09
C VAL A 118 9.95 -1.81 3.49
N ALA A 119 8.77 -1.66 4.05
CA ALA A 119 7.76 -0.73 3.57
C ALA A 119 7.69 0.52 4.45
N LEU A 120 7.82 1.67 3.83
CA LEU A 120 7.49 2.96 4.44
C LEU A 120 6.00 3.19 4.24
N ALA A 121 5.23 3.25 5.32
CA ALA A 121 3.78 3.31 5.27
C ALA A 121 3.26 4.72 5.56
N TYR A 122 2.37 5.20 4.69
CA TYR A 122 1.83 6.55 4.71
C TYR A 122 0.30 6.55 4.76
N ILE A 123 -0.28 7.57 5.39
CA ILE A 123 -1.69 7.90 5.29
C ILE A 123 -1.81 9.05 4.31
N VAL A 124 -2.58 8.88 3.25
CA VAL A 124 -2.67 9.85 2.15
C VAL A 124 -4.11 10.29 1.92
N PRO A 125 -4.46 11.54 2.29
CA PRO A 125 -5.74 12.11 1.90
C PRO A 125 -5.85 12.21 0.38
N VAL A 126 -6.97 11.79 -0.18
CA VAL A 126 -7.29 11.93 -1.60
C VAL A 126 -8.63 12.66 -1.76
N THR A 127 -8.69 13.61 -2.67
CA THR A 127 -9.87 14.48 -2.85
C THR A 127 -10.59 14.28 -4.18
N GLY A 128 -9.93 13.62 -5.13
CA GLY A 128 -10.48 13.38 -6.47
C GLY A 128 -11.19 12.04 -6.62
N ASP A 129 -11.66 11.77 -7.81
CA ASP A 129 -12.24 10.49 -8.17
C ASP A 129 -11.16 9.42 -8.30
N CYS A 130 -11.40 8.30 -7.64
CA CYS A 130 -10.49 7.16 -7.69
C CYS A 130 -11.06 6.09 -8.62
N ARG A 131 -10.24 5.71 -9.61
CA ARG A 131 -10.56 4.61 -10.55
C ARG A 131 -9.37 3.69 -10.62
N PRO A 132 -9.45 2.49 -10.04
CA PRO A 132 -8.38 1.53 -10.06
C PRO A 132 -7.95 1.20 -11.49
N ARG A 133 -6.66 0.94 -11.64
CA ARG A 133 -6.04 0.50 -12.89
C ARG A 133 -5.30 -0.80 -12.66
N GLN A 134 -4.93 -1.46 -13.76
CA GLN A 134 -4.13 -2.69 -13.76
C GLN A 134 -4.81 -3.83 -12.98
N ASP A 135 -4.15 -4.34 -11.92
CA ASP A 135 -4.53 -5.59 -11.26
C ASP A 135 -5.64 -5.43 -10.21
N ALA A 136 -6.00 -4.21 -9.83
CA ALA A 136 -7.08 -3.98 -8.90
C ALA A 136 -8.43 -3.98 -9.63
N LEU A 137 -9.39 -4.75 -9.13
CA LEU A 137 -10.74 -4.81 -9.69
C LEU A 137 -11.58 -3.60 -9.31
N ASP A 138 -11.40 -3.12 -8.08
CA ASP A 138 -12.20 -2.04 -7.52
C ASP A 138 -11.48 -1.39 -6.33
N LEU A 139 -11.93 -0.20 -5.98
CA LEU A 139 -11.60 0.50 -4.76
C LEU A 139 -12.88 0.73 -3.97
N VAL A 140 -12.93 0.21 -2.75
CA VAL A 140 -14.09 0.36 -1.87
C VAL A 140 -13.73 1.22 -0.68
N TRP A 141 -14.58 2.18 -0.38
CA TRP A 141 -14.45 3.06 0.76
C TRP A 141 -15.22 2.50 1.96
N PHE A 142 -14.54 2.36 3.08
CA PHE A 142 -15.09 1.89 4.36
C PHE A 142 -15.02 3.01 5.39
N SER A 143 -16.00 3.06 6.29
CA SER A 143 -15.81 3.84 7.51
C SER A 143 -14.65 3.26 8.33
N PRO A 144 -13.99 4.04 9.21
CA PRO A 144 -12.94 3.52 10.07
C PRO A 144 -13.38 2.28 10.89
N GLN A 145 -14.62 2.28 11.38
CA GLN A 145 -15.17 1.14 12.13
C GLN A 145 -15.34 -0.11 11.27
N GLU A 146 -15.88 0.03 10.06
CA GLU A 146 -16.03 -1.09 9.12
C GLU A 146 -14.67 -1.64 8.71
N ALA A 147 -13.71 -0.77 8.41
CA ALA A 147 -12.36 -1.17 8.05
C ALA A 147 -11.64 -1.97 9.15
N ALA A 148 -11.92 -1.65 10.41
CA ALA A 148 -11.39 -2.38 11.56
C ALA A 148 -12.17 -3.65 11.91
N SER A 149 -13.31 -3.89 11.27
CA SER A 149 -14.17 -5.05 11.56
C SER A 149 -13.48 -6.39 11.20
N PRO A 150 -13.81 -7.49 11.90
CA PRO A 150 -13.27 -8.81 11.57
C PRO A 150 -13.53 -9.23 10.10
N ALA A 151 -14.67 -8.85 9.54
CA ALA A 151 -15.03 -9.16 8.17
C ALA A 151 -14.03 -8.59 7.16
N VAL A 152 -13.64 -7.32 7.31
CA VAL A 152 -12.65 -6.67 6.45
C VAL A 152 -11.24 -7.15 6.78
N GLN A 153 -10.89 -7.24 8.06
CA GLN A 153 -9.56 -7.66 8.50
C GLN A 153 -9.19 -9.05 8.01
N ASN A 154 -10.14 -9.97 7.96
CA ASN A 154 -9.92 -11.34 7.47
C ASN A 154 -9.65 -11.41 5.97
N GLU A 155 -9.99 -10.38 5.22
CA GLU A 155 -9.68 -10.27 3.79
C GLU A 155 -8.32 -9.59 3.51
N MET A 156 -7.59 -9.18 4.55
CA MET A 156 -6.32 -8.47 4.44
C MET A 156 -5.13 -9.37 4.82
N PRO A 157 -4.51 -10.07 3.85
CA PRO A 157 -3.43 -11.01 4.12
C PRO A 157 -2.10 -10.30 4.43
N GLY A 158 -1.15 -11.06 4.98
CA GLY A 158 0.23 -10.63 5.18
C GLY A 158 0.44 -9.59 6.27
N GLY A 159 -0.52 -9.43 7.19
CA GLY A 159 -0.45 -8.44 8.27
C GLY A 159 -0.96 -7.05 7.89
N ARG A 160 -1.43 -6.85 6.67
CA ARG A 160 -1.93 -5.54 6.21
C ARG A 160 -3.17 -5.07 6.99
N GLY A 161 -3.97 -6.00 7.51
CA GLY A 161 -5.05 -5.66 8.43
C GLY A 161 -4.54 -4.97 9.70
N MET A 162 -3.45 -5.46 10.27
CA MET A 162 -2.80 -4.82 11.41
C MET A 162 -2.21 -3.45 11.03
N LEU A 163 -1.60 -3.34 9.86
CA LEU A 163 -1.07 -2.07 9.36
C LEU A 163 -2.18 -1.02 9.22
N LEU A 164 -3.35 -1.43 8.71
CA LEU A 164 -4.52 -0.57 8.62
C LEU A 164 -5.00 -0.12 10.02
N LYS A 165 -5.05 -1.03 11.00
CA LYS A 165 -5.41 -0.66 12.38
C LYS A 165 -4.41 0.32 13.00
N GLN A 166 -3.13 0.18 12.73
CA GLN A 166 -2.12 1.14 13.16
C GLN A 166 -2.34 2.52 12.50
N ALA A 167 -2.68 2.54 11.22
CA ALA A 167 -3.01 3.79 10.53
C ALA A 167 -4.24 4.47 11.15
N LEU A 168 -5.30 3.71 11.42
CA LEU A 168 -6.51 4.22 12.07
C LEU A 168 -6.20 4.77 13.46
N ALA A 169 -5.42 4.05 14.27
CA ALA A 169 -5.00 4.53 15.59
C ALA A 169 -4.18 5.82 15.51
N HIS A 170 -3.32 5.93 14.50
CA HIS A 170 -2.51 7.14 14.27
C HIS A 170 -3.37 8.38 14.02
N VAL A 171 -4.53 8.22 13.39
CA VAL A 171 -5.49 9.32 13.14
C VAL A 171 -6.63 9.37 14.15
N GLY A 172 -6.49 8.73 15.30
CA GLY A 172 -7.40 8.85 16.45
C GLY A 172 -8.55 7.84 16.51
N HIS A 173 -8.54 6.81 15.65
CA HIS A 173 -9.55 5.72 15.67
C HIS A 173 -8.96 4.44 16.25
N THR A 174 -9.32 4.12 17.50
CA THR A 174 -8.92 2.88 18.18
C THR A 174 -10.12 1.96 18.35
N TYR A 175 -9.97 0.68 17.97
CA TYR A 175 -11.02 -0.36 18.03
C TYR A 175 -10.48 -1.64 18.65
#